data_1005ed9b840dcafa95f4d577474d4bbf
#
_entry.id   1005ed9b840dcafa95f4d577474d4bbf
#
_cell.length_a   1.000
_cell.length_b   1.000
_cell.length_c   1.000
_cell.angle_alpha   90.00
_cell.angle_beta   90.00
_cell.angle_gamma   90.00
#
_symmetry.space_group_name_H-M   'P 1'
#
loop_
_entity.id
_entity.type
_entity.pdbx_description
1 polymer ?
#
loop_
_entity_poly.entity_id
_entity_poly.type
_entity_poly.pdbx_seq_one_letter_code
_entity_poly.pdbx_strand_id
1 'polypeptide(L)'
;TDFWRVGKGYAKKLAAYQIYTMGDVARCSVGKEKEYHNEELLYKLFGINAELLIDHAWGYEPCTIADIKVYKPEAKSIGSGQVLSSAYSSEKAKIVVLEMAEQIAFDLFEQKLVSKQFVLTIGYDRDNLQVQKYSGKVATDRYGRKIPKHAHGTINLDIPTSSLKEITTAVSSLYDRIIDKELLIRRLTLSATKVMPKEGQVYQQLDLFTDYEALKKEQEKERRLQKSILDIKKKYGKNAVLRGLSYEEGATTRTRNGQIGGHKA
;
A
#
# COMPACT_ATOMS: atom_id res chain seq x y z
N THR A 1 17.69 16.55 4.37
CA THR A 1 16.38 15.86 4.28
C THR A 1 15.26 16.78 3.82
N ASP A 2 15.55 18.04 3.56
CA ASP A 2 14.54 19.03 3.12
C ASP A 2 14.35 19.01 1.59
N PHE A 3 15.26 18.33 0.90
CA PHE A 3 15.15 18.11 -0.54
C PHE A 3 14.31 16.89 -0.89
N TRP A 4 13.55 17.00 -1.97
CA TRP A 4 12.79 15.90 -2.54
C TRP A 4 13.71 14.70 -2.83
N ARG A 5 13.27 13.49 -2.47
CA ARG A 5 13.98 12.22 -2.58
C ARG A 5 15.25 12.07 -1.70
N VAL A 6 15.69 13.09 -0.97
CA VAL A 6 16.80 12.98 -0.01
C VAL A 6 16.24 12.63 1.38
N GLY A 7 15.95 11.36 1.60
CA GLY A 7 15.53 10.84 2.90
C GLY A 7 16.71 10.59 3.85
N LYS A 8 16.40 10.18 5.09
CA LYS A 8 17.40 9.88 6.14
C LYS A 8 18.50 8.91 5.68
N GLY A 9 18.17 7.92 4.82
CA GLY A 9 19.15 6.97 4.30
C GLY A 9 20.17 7.63 3.38
N TYR A 10 19.75 8.49 2.46
CA TYR A 10 20.62 9.25 1.59
C TYR A 10 21.47 10.23 2.39
N ALA A 11 20.86 11.01 3.28
CA ALA A 11 21.55 11.95 4.14
C ALA A 11 22.65 11.26 4.97
N LYS A 12 22.35 10.08 5.56
CA LYS A 12 23.34 9.31 6.32
C LYS A 12 24.52 8.82 5.45
N LYS A 13 24.25 8.35 4.23
CA LYS A 13 25.29 7.93 3.30
C LYS A 13 26.18 9.11 2.89
N LEU A 14 25.58 10.24 2.54
CA LEU A 14 26.30 11.46 2.16
C LEU A 14 27.15 12.00 3.32
N ALA A 15 26.58 12.05 4.53
CA ALA A 15 27.29 12.52 5.73
C ALA A 15 28.54 11.69 6.07
N ALA A 16 28.54 10.38 5.77
CA ALA A 16 29.72 9.52 5.93
C ALA A 16 30.90 9.95 5.05
N TYR A 17 30.65 10.73 4.00
CA TYR A 17 31.63 11.28 3.09
C TYR A 17 31.72 12.81 3.23
N GLN A 18 31.28 13.38 4.36
CA GLN A 18 31.31 14.81 4.66
C GLN A 18 30.53 15.69 3.66
N ILE A 19 29.51 15.13 3.02
CA ILE A 19 28.59 15.82 2.12
C ILE A 19 27.30 16.08 2.93
N TYR A 20 27.02 17.33 3.28
CA TYR A 20 25.92 17.70 4.17
C TYR A 20 24.82 18.53 3.49
N THR A 21 25.16 19.20 2.39
CA THR A 21 24.25 20.08 1.65
C THR A 21 24.16 19.69 0.18
N MET A 22 23.12 20.17 -0.51
CA MET A 22 23.02 19.99 -1.97
C MET A 22 24.13 20.74 -2.70
N GLY A 23 24.61 21.85 -2.15
CA GLY A 23 25.79 22.53 -2.66
C GLY A 23 27.07 21.68 -2.59
N ASP A 24 27.18 20.81 -1.55
CA ASP A 24 28.31 19.86 -1.48
C ASP A 24 28.16 18.77 -2.54
N VAL A 25 26.93 18.31 -2.83
CA VAL A 25 26.64 17.37 -3.92
C VAL A 25 27.02 17.98 -5.27
N ALA A 26 26.60 19.22 -5.52
CA ALA A 26 26.94 19.93 -6.75
C ALA A 26 28.46 20.11 -6.92
N ARG A 27 29.17 20.48 -5.86
CA ARG A 27 30.62 20.57 -5.89
C ARG A 27 31.30 19.22 -6.13
N CYS A 28 30.78 18.17 -5.49
CA CYS A 28 31.24 16.79 -5.67
C CYS A 28 31.10 16.35 -7.13
N SER A 29 29.97 16.67 -7.79
CA SER A 29 29.70 16.24 -9.17
C SER A 29 30.67 16.83 -10.22
N VAL A 30 31.36 17.95 -9.92
CA VAL A 30 32.34 18.57 -10.82
C VAL A 30 33.80 18.36 -10.36
N GLY A 31 34.02 17.54 -9.32
CA GLY A 31 35.33 17.16 -8.84
C GLY A 31 36.13 16.39 -9.90
N LYS A 32 37.43 16.60 -9.93
CA LYS A 32 38.31 15.90 -10.88
C LYS A 32 38.40 14.41 -10.53
N GLU A 33 38.64 13.57 -11.53
CA GLU A 33 38.72 12.10 -11.42
C GLU A 33 39.62 11.59 -10.28
N LYS A 34 40.70 12.31 -9.98
CA LYS A 34 41.66 11.96 -8.91
C LYS A 34 41.30 12.54 -7.53
N GLU A 35 40.26 13.37 -7.43
CA GLU A 35 39.83 13.96 -6.17
C GLU A 35 38.93 12.98 -5.40
N TYR A 36 38.96 13.06 -4.06
CA TYR A 36 38.13 12.20 -3.20
C TYR A 36 36.66 12.45 -3.41
N HIS A 37 36.22 13.69 -3.61
CA HIS A 37 34.90 14.08 -3.95
C HIS A 37 34.80 14.31 -5.47
N ASN A 38 34.21 13.36 -6.16
CA ASN A 38 33.99 13.40 -7.60
C ASN A 38 32.65 12.73 -7.95
N GLU A 39 32.28 12.78 -9.21
CA GLU A 39 31.04 12.20 -9.70
C GLU A 39 30.96 10.68 -9.48
N GLU A 40 32.09 9.97 -9.67
CA GLU A 40 32.15 8.51 -9.46
C GLU A 40 31.76 8.10 -8.04
N LEU A 41 32.12 8.92 -7.03
CA LEU A 41 31.72 8.68 -5.66
C LEU A 41 30.21 8.68 -5.53
N LEU A 42 29.51 9.62 -6.16
CA LEU A 42 28.05 9.70 -6.14
C LEU A 42 27.41 8.49 -6.83
N TYR A 43 27.93 8.08 -7.98
CA TYR A 43 27.45 6.85 -8.65
C TYR A 43 27.74 5.58 -7.84
N LYS A 44 28.87 5.49 -7.18
CA LYS A 44 29.18 4.38 -6.26
C LYS A 44 28.18 4.28 -5.11
N LEU A 45 27.71 5.41 -4.58
CA LEU A 45 26.79 5.46 -3.45
C LEU A 45 25.33 5.21 -3.85
N PHE A 46 24.91 5.67 -5.01
CA PHE A 46 23.49 5.76 -5.40
C PHE A 46 23.15 5.11 -6.73
N GLY A 47 24.15 4.61 -7.48
CA GLY A 47 23.95 4.09 -8.83
C GLY A 47 23.35 5.14 -9.75
N ILE A 48 22.47 4.75 -10.66
CA ILE A 48 21.80 5.65 -11.62
C ILE A 48 21.00 6.78 -10.94
N ASN A 49 20.60 6.61 -9.67
CA ASN A 49 19.93 7.69 -8.94
C ASN A 49 20.85 8.86 -8.59
N ALA A 50 22.18 8.74 -8.83
CA ALA A 50 23.11 9.85 -8.70
C ALA A 50 22.82 10.96 -9.71
N GLU A 51 22.42 10.63 -10.94
CA GLU A 51 22.05 11.61 -11.98
C GLU A 51 20.96 12.55 -11.48
N LEU A 52 19.86 12.00 -11.00
CA LEU A 52 18.76 12.79 -10.47
C LEU A 52 19.15 13.63 -9.24
N LEU A 53 20.04 13.08 -8.38
CA LEU A 53 20.54 13.80 -7.22
C LEU A 53 21.42 14.99 -7.64
N ILE A 54 22.26 14.81 -8.66
CA ILE A 54 23.14 15.84 -9.23
C ILE A 54 22.29 16.92 -9.90
N ASP A 55 21.36 16.53 -10.77
CA ASP A 55 20.45 17.47 -11.45
C ASP A 55 19.71 18.36 -10.44
N HIS A 56 19.12 17.77 -9.42
CA HIS A 56 18.45 18.52 -8.36
C HIS A 56 19.42 19.40 -7.56
N ALA A 57 20.67 18.98 -7.38
CA ALA A 57 21.68 19.80 -6.70
C ALA A 57 22.06 21.05 -7.50
N TRP A 58 21.98 20.98 -8.83
CA TRP A 58 22.15 22.11 -9.75
C TRP A 58 20.85 22.90 -10.00
N GLY A 59 19.74 22.48 -9.41
CA GLY A 59 18.43 23.11 -9.57
C GLY A 59 17.73 22.74 -10.90
N TYR A 60 18.14 21.64 -11.51
CA TYR A 60 17.54 21.15 -12.74
C TYR A 60 16.50 20.05 -12.45
N GLU A 61 15.28 20.23 -12.99
CA GLU A 61 14.20 19.24 -12.91
C GLU A 61 13.59 19.11 -14.33
N PRO A 62 13.93 18.02 -15.05
CA PRO A 62 13.42 17.81 -16.42
C PRO A 62 11.98 17.35 -16.46
N CYS A 63 11.45 16.79 -15.36
CA CYS A 63 10.10 16.24 -15.32
C CYS A 63 9.06 17.32 -15.14
N THR A 64 8.18 17.48 -16.13
CA THR A 64 7.08 18.45 -16.10
C THR A 64 5.80 17.84 -15.52
N ILE A 65 4.85 18.69 -15.14
CA ILE A 65 3.51 18.24 -14.71
C ILE A 65 2.78 17.50 -15.86
N ALA A 66 3.07 17.84 -17.12
CA ALA A 66 2.51 17.15 -18.28
C ALA A 66 3.03 15.70 -18.35
N ASP A 67 4.34 15.49 -18.11
CA ASP A 67 4.95 14.16 -18.07
C ASP A 67 4.37 13.31 -16.96
N ILE A 68 4.19 13.87 -15.76
CA ILE A 68 3.55 13.19 -14.63
C ILE A 68 2.12 12.75 -14.97
N LYS A 69 1.34 13.58 -15.64
CA LYS A 69 -0.06 13.27 -16.05
C LYS A 69 -0.14 12.16 -17.08
N VAL A 70 0.83 12.06 -17.98
CA VAL A 70 0.88 11.04 -19.03
C VAL A 70 1.46 9.72 -18.53
N TYR A 71 2.30 9.77 -17.49
CA TYR A 71 2.96 8.59 -16.95
C TYR A 71 1.96 7.56 -16.41
N LYS A 72 2.02 6.35 -16.95
CA LYS A 72 1.25 5.19 -16.49
C LYS A 72 2.23 4.19 -15.86
N PRO A 73 2.31 4.13 -14.52
CA PRO A 73 3.18 3.16 -13.86
C PRO A 73 2.72 1.73 -14.16
N GLU A 74 3.63 0.85 -14.44
CA GLU A 74 3.37 -0.60 -14.38
C GLU A 74 3.13 -0.99 -12.92
N ALA A 75 1.87 -1.18 -12.56
CA ALA A 75 1.48 -1.50 -11.20
C ALA A 75 1.93 -2.92 -10.84
N LYS A 76 2.98 -3.05 -10.01
CA LYS A 76 3.39 -4.33 -9.40
C LYS A 76 2.60 -4.65 -8.12
N SER A 77 1.92 -3.67 -7.56
CA SER A 77 1.08 -3.77 -6.38
C SER A 77 0.02 -2.67 -6.33
N ILE A 78 -1.13 -2.99 -5.73
CA ILE A 78 -2.19 -2.02 -5.39
C ILE A 78 -2.38 -2.09 -3.89
N GLY A 79 -2.32 -0.95 -3.21
CA GLY A 79 -2.41 -0.91 -1.76
C GLY A 79 -3.27 0.21 -1.23
N SER A 80 -3.79 -0.01 -0.03
CA SER A 80 -4.54 0.97 0.75
C SER A 80 -3.98 1.02 2.16
N GLY A 81 -3.86 2.21 2.74
CA GLY A 81 -3.42 2.41 4.11
C GLY A 81 -4.31 3.40 4.84
N GLN A 82 -4.55 3.13 6.13
CA GLN A 82 -5.31 4.02 6.99
C GLN A 82 -4.62 4.19 8.35
N VAL A 83 -4.58 5.42 8.82
CA VAL A 83 -4.39 5.75 10.23
C VAL A 83 -5.76 6.07 10.78
N LEU A 84 -6.19 5.31 11.78
CA LEU A 84 -7.51 5.47 12.39
C LEU A 84 -7.53 6.74 13.26
N SER A 85 -8.66 7.42 13.32
CA SER A 85 -8.83 8.67 14.09
C SER A 85 -8.68 8.42 15.59
N SER A 86 -9.09 7.26 16.06
CA SER A 86 -8.93 6.78 17.44
C SER A 86 -8.38 5.36 17.46
N ALA A 87 -8.02 4.85 18.61
CA ALA A 87 -7.68 3.45 18.79
C ALA A 87 -8.94 2.57 18.66
N TYR A 88 -8.89 1.53 17.83
CA TYR A 88 -10.01 0.63 17.55
C TYR A 88 -9.80 -0.73 18.20
N SER A 89 -10.89 -1.35 18.64
CA SER A 89 -10.89 -2.78 18.99
C SER A 89 -10.67 -3.65 17.74
N SER A 90 -10.37 -4.93 17.96
CA SER A 90 -10.18 -5.88 16.86
C SER A 90 -11.41 -6.01 15.96
N GLU A 91 -12.63 -5.97 16.52
CA GLU A 91 -13.87 -6.07 15.76
C GLU A 91 -14.08 -4.86 14.85
N LYS A 92 -13.94 -3.64 15.39
CA LYS A 92 -14.06 -2.39 14.61
C LYS A 92 -12.97 -2.28 13.52
N ALA A 93 -11.76 -2.69 13.83
CA ALA A 93 -10.66 -2.68 12.86
C ALA A 93 -10.87 -3.71 11.73
N LYS A 94 -11.51 -4.86 12.03
CA LYS A 94 -11.88 -5.86 11.01
C LYS A 94 -12.83 -5.28 9.96
N ILE A 95 -13.80 -4.47 10.37
CA ILE A 95 -14.73 -3.79 9.45
C ILE A 95 -13.91 -2.94 8.44
N VAL A 96 -12.98 -2.14 8.94
CA VAL A 96 -12.13 -1.29 8.09
C VAL A 96 -11.25 -2.11 7.14
N VAL A 97 -10.70 -3.24 7.60
CA VAL A 97 -9.91 -4.15 6.75
C VAL A 97 -10.75 -4.73 5.62
N LEU A 98 -12.00 -5.10 5.89
CA LEU A 98 -12.93 -5.60 4.87
C LEU A 98 -13.34 -4.50 3.87
N GLU A 99 -13.53 -3.27 4.33
CA GLU A 99 -13.74 -2.11 3.45
C GLU A 99 -12.53 -1.86 2.54
N MET A 100 -11.30 -1.98 3.08
CA MET A 100 -10.07 -1.86 2.30
C MET A 100 -9.94 -3.00 1.27
N ALA A 101 -10.31 -4.22 1.64
CA ALA A 101 -10.31 -5.37 0.73
C ALA A 101 -11.32 -5.18 -0.42
N GLU A 102 -12.51 -4.67 -0.12
CA GLU A 102 -13.51 -4.30 -1.13
C GLU A 102 -12.95 -3.26 -2.10
N GLN A 103 -12.33 -2.20 -1.59
CA GLN A 103 -11.75 -1.17 -2.45
C GLN A 103 -10.67 -1.75 -3.38
N ILE A 104 -9.75 -2.57 -2.85
CA ILE A 104 -8.70 -3.20 -3.66
C ILE A 104 -9.31 -4.13 -4.73
N ALA A 105 -10.37 -4.87 -4.40
CA ALA A 105 -11.05 -5.72 -5.37
C ALA A 105 -11.66 -4.90 -6.53
N PHE A 106 -12.27 -3.76 -6.23
CA PHE A 106 -12.79 -2.85 -7.24
C PHE A 106 -11.67 -2.20 -8.06
N ASP A 107 -10.57 -1.79 -7.44
CA ASP A 107 -9.42 -1.19 -8.14
C ASP A 107 -8.77 -2.19 -9.11
N LEU A 108 -8.60 -3.45 -8.69
CA LEU A 108 -8.12 -4.53 -9.55
C LEU A 108 -9.07 -4.75 -10.73
N PHE A 109 -10.38 -4.85 -10.44
CA PHE A 109 -11.39 -5.12 -11.45
C PHE A 109 -11.46 -3.99 -12.49
N GLU A 110 -11.47 -2.72 -12.06
CA GLU A 110 -11.53 -1.55 -12.93
C GLU A 110 -10.32 -1.46 -13.87
N GLN A 111 -9.13 -1.78 -13.34
CA GLN A 111 -7.88 -1.76 -14.09
C GLN A 111 -7.65 -3.03 -14.92
N LYS A 112 -8.59 -3.99 -14.92
CA LYS A 112 -8.45 -5.31 -15.56
C LYS A 112 -7.23 -6.09 -15.08
N LEU A 113 -6.92 -5.96 -13.80
CA LEU A 113 -5.83 -6.63 -13.12
C LEU A 113 -6.35 -7.75 -12.21
N VAL A 114 -5.46 -8.67 -11.87
CA VAL A 114 -5.69 -9.72 -10.89
C VAL A 114 -4.48 -9.85 -9.98
N SER A 115 -4.69 -10.39 -8.79
CA SER A 115 -3.62 -10.71 -7.84
C SER A 115 -3.89 -12.05 -7.15
N LYS A 116 -2.84 -12.77 -6.81
CA LYS A 116 -2.93 -13.96 -5.98
C LYS A 116 -2.31 -13.81 -4.59
N GLN A 117 -1.78 -12.63 -4.26
CA GLN A 117 -1.09 -12.44 -2.99
C GLN A 117 -1.54 -11.14 -2.33
N PHE A 118 -1.98 -11.26 -1.08
CA PHE A 118 -2.40 -10.12 -0.26
C PHE A 118 -1.57 -10.07 1.01
N VAL A 119 -1.11 -8.86 1.35
CA VAL A 119 -0.25 -8.58 2.49
C VAL A 119 -0.98 -7.62 3.41
N LEU A 120 -1.16 -8.00 4.67
CA LEU A 120 -1.79 -7.17 5.70
C LEU A 120 -0.80 -6.84 6.80
N THR A 121 -0.75 -5.57 7.17
CA THR A 121 0.02 -5.06 8.32
C THR A 121 -0.91 -4.32 9.25
N ILE A 122 -0.91 -4.69 10.53
CA ILE A 122 -1.74 -4.11 11.59
C ILE A 122 -0.82 -3.44 12.60
N GLY A 123 -0.87 -2.11 12.66
CA GLY A 123 -0.12 -1.31 13.63
C GLY A 123 -0.98 -1.03 14.86
N TYR A 124 -0.46 -1.44 16.02
CA TYR A 124 -1.14 -1.25 17.30
C TYR A 124 -0.93 0.16 17.84
N ASP A 125 -1.87 0.63 18.67
CA ASP A 125 -1.75 1.90 19.34
C ASP A 125 -0.68 1.85 20.43
N ARG A 126 0.02 2.97 20.63
CA ARG A 126 1.06 3.11 21.66
C ARG A 126 0.51 3.00 23.08
N ASP A 127 -0.77 3.37 23.28
CA ASP A 127 -1.40 3.35 24.59
C ASP A 127 -1.51 1.93 25.15
N ASN A 128 -1.43 0.89 24.30
CA ASN A 128 -1.29 -0.51 24.76
C ASN A 128 -0.05 -0.73 25.64
N LEU A 129 0.98 0.11 25.54
CA LEU A 129 2.18 0.01 26.40
C LEU A 129 1.95 0.57 27.80
N GLN A 130 0.91 1.41 27.97
CA GLN A 130 0.57 2.07 29.24
C GLN A 130 -0.46 1.28 30.05
N VAL A 131 -1.31 0.51 29.39
CA VAL A 131 -2.37 -0.30 29.97
C VAL A 131 -1.83 -1.69 30.26
N GLN A 132 -1.52 -2.00 31.54
CA GLN A 132 -1.19 -3.29 32.14
C GLN A 132 -0.25 -4.23 31.34
N LYS A 133 0.96 -4.42 31.84
CA LYS A 133 1.86 -5.56 31.54
C LYS A 133 1.90 -6.04 30.09
N TYR A 134 2.06 -5.12 29.12
CA TYR A 134 2.36 -5.56 27.78
C TYR A 134 3.68 -6.35 27.79
N SER A 135 3.59 -7.66 27.59
CA SER A 135 4.74 -8.59 27.56
C SER A 135 5.26 -8.87 26.15
N GLY A 136 4.63 -8.28 25.14
CA GLY A 136 4.98 -8.49 23.74
C GLY A 136 6.22 -7.71 23.29
N LYS A 137 6.60 -7.92 22.02
CA LYS A 137 7.75 -7.23 21.43
C LYS A 137 7.43 -5.76 21.17
N VAL A 138 8.35 -4.88 21.57
CA VAL A 138 8.28 -3.43 21.33
C VAL A 138 9.15 -3.08 20.12
N ALA A 139 8.64 -2.19 19.26
CA ALA A 139 9.36 -1.59 18.15
C ALA A 139 9.44 -0.07 18.35
N THR A 140 10.34 0.58 17.61
CA THR A 140 10.44 2.04 17.57
C THR A 140 9.91 2.54 16.24
N ASP A 141 8.97 3.48 16.26
CA ASP A 141 8.43 4.09 15.05
C ASP A 141 9.42 5.11 14.42
N ARG A 142 9.06 5.66 13.24
CA ARG A 142 9.91 6.65 12.55
C ARG A 142 10.13 7.95 13.32
N TYR A 143 9.32 8.20 14.35
CA TYR A 143 9.43 9.38 15.23
C TYR A 143 10.21 9.08 16.52
N GLY A 144 10.78 7.89 16.67
CA GLY A 144 11.53 7.47 17.86
C GLY A 144 10.63 7.01 19.02
N ARG A 145 9.32 6.85 18.82
CA ARG A 145 8.38 6.47 19.87
C ARG A 145 8.29 4.95 19.98
N LYS A 146 8.25 4.43 21.20
CA LYS A 146 7.98 3.01 21.44
C LYS A 146 6.53 2.68 21.13
N ILE A 147 6.31 1.59 20.41
CA ILE A 147 5.00 1.04 20.05
C ILE A 147 5.04 -0.47 20.13
N PRO A 148 3.93 -1.17 20.35
CA PRO A 148 3.89 -2.63 20.19
C PRO A 148 4.32 -3.00 18.77
N LYS A 149 5.05 -4.12 18.62
CA LYS A 149 5.42 -4.60 17.29
C LYS A 149 4.15 -4.88 16.47
N HIS A 150 4.09 -4.34 15.27
CA HIS A 150 2.98 -4.56 14.34
C HIS A 150 2.81 -6.05 14.01
N ALA A 151 1.56 -6.48 13.82
CA ALA A 151 1.27 -7.75 13.19
C ALA A 151 1.41 -7.63 11.67
N HIS A 152 1.95 -8.67 11.05
CA HIS A 152 2.18 -8.71 9.62
C HIS A 152 1.96 -10.13 9.11
N GLY A 153 1.28 -10.24 7.98
CA GLY A 153 1.05 -11.53 7.35
C GLY A 153 0.76 -11.42 5.88
N THR A 154 0.90 -12.56 5.21
CA THR A 154 0.63 -12.73 3.81
C THR A 154 -0.30 -13.91 3.60
N ILE A 155 -1.25 -13.78 2.66
CA ILE A 155 -2.05 -14.88 2.16
C ILE A 155 -1.87 -15.00 0.65
N ASN A 156 -1.71 -16.24 0.18
CA ASN A 156 -1.65 -16.55 -1.24
C ASN A 156 -2.92 -17.30 -1.61
N LEU A 157 -3.51 -16.94 -2.74
CA LEU A 157 -4.58 -17.68 -3.39
C LEU A 157 -3.97 -18.60 -4.46
N ASP A 158 -4.61 -19.69 -4.73
CA ASP A 158 -4.14 -20.63 -5.77
C ASP A 158 -4.27 -20.00 -7.15
N ILE A 159 -5.34 -19.26 -7.38
CA ILE A 159 -5.66 -18.60 -8.64
C ILE A 159 -5.65 -17.09 -8.48
N PRO A 160 -4.99 -16.34 -9.39
CA PRO A 160 -5.07 -14.88 -9.39
C PRO A 160 -6.51 -14.42 -9.62
N THR A 161 -6.99 -13.48 -8.81
CA THR A 161 -8.38 -13.04 -8.86
C THR A 161 -8.54 -11.54 -8.67
N SER A 162 -9.68 -11.00 -9.12
CA SER A 162 -10.24 -9.70 -8.75
C SER A 162 -11.65 -9.85 -8.16
N SER A 163 -12.05 -11.09 -7.81
CA SER A 163 -13.34 -11.38 -7.19
C SER A 163 -13.42 -10.73 -5.80
N LEU A 164 -14.48 -9.97 -5.59
CA LEU A 164 -14.76 -9.32 -4.31
C LEU A 164 -14.93 -10.36 -3.19
N LYS A 165 -15.66 -11.46 -3.46
CA LYS A 165 -15.92 -12.53 -2.52
C LYS A 165 -14.64 -13.24 -2.10
N GLU A 166 -13.81 -13.66 -3.07
CA GLU A 166 -12.56 -14.39 -2.80
C GLU A 166 -11.57 -13.54 -2.02
N ILE A 167 -11.39 -12.27 -2.44
CA ILE A 167 -10.46 -11.35 -1.78
C ILE A 167 -10.91 -11.03 -0.35
N THR A 168 -12.19 -10.70 -0.13
CA THR A 168 -12.67 -10.38 1.22
C THR A 168 -12.62 -11.58 2.14
N THR A 169 -12.90 -12.80 1.65
CA THR A 169 -12.80 -14.04 2.44
C THR A 169 -11.35 -14.31 2.83
N ALA A 170 -10.42 -14.23 1.87
CA ALA A 170 -9.01 -14.46 2.12
C ALA A 170 -8.42 -13.43 3.11
N VAL A 171 -8.73 -12.15 2.92
CA VAL A 171 -8.25 -11.07 3.79
C VAL A 171 -8.85 -11.18 5.19
N SER A 172 -10.13 -11.58 5.33
CA SER A 172 -10.77 -11.86 6.62
C SER A 172 -10.03 -12.97 7.37
N SER A 173 -9.76 -14.09 6.70
CA SER A 173 -9.00 -15.21 7.27
C SER A 173 -7.57 -14.80 7.66
N LEU A 174 -6.90 -14.00 6.83
CA LEU A 174 -5.58 -13.47 7.15
C LEU A 174 -5.61 -12.58 8.40
N TYR A 175 -6.61 -11.68 8.48
CA TYR A 175 -6.79 -10.83 9.65
C TYR A 175 -6.94 -11.64 10.92
N ASP A 176 -7.87 -12.61 10.94
CA ASP A 176 -8.15 -13.45 12.11
C ASP A 176 -6.94 -14.27 12.55
N ARG A 177 -6.07 -14.64 11.61
CA ARG A 177 -4.86 -15.42 11.88
C ARG A 177 -3.74 -14.60 12.53
N ILE A 178 -3.61 -13.30 12.20
CA ILE A 178 -2.45 -12.50 12.61
C ILE A 178 -2.73 -11.51 13.72
N ILE A 179 -4.02 -11.19 13.98
CA ILE A 179 -4.40 -10.18 14.95
C ILE A 179 -4.12 -10.63 16.38
N ASP A 180 -3.60 -9.73 17.21
CA ASP A 180 -3.71 -9.81 18.65
C ASP A 180 -4.97 -9.06 19.10
N LYS A 181 -5.98 -9.80 19.55
CA LYS A 181 -7.32 -9.27 19.86
C LYS A 181 -7.34 -8.40 21.12
N GLU A 182 -6.36 -8.55 21.99
CA GLU A 182 -6.26 -7.79 23.25
C GLU A 182 -5.70 -6.38 23.02
N LEU A 183 -5.11 -6.12 21.85
CA LEU A 183 -4.45 -4.85 21.57
C LEU A 183 -5.35 -3.92 20.74
N LEU A 184 -5.35 -2.65 21.13
CA LEU A 184 -5.98 -1.59 20.36
C LEU A 184 -5.17 -1.29 19.08
N ILE A 185 -5.88 -1.06 17.98
CA ILE A 185 -5.31 -0.87 16.64
C ILE A 185 -5.35 0.60 16.26
N ARG A 186 -4.26 1.09 15.64
CA ARG A 186 -4.15 2.48 15.18
C ARG A 186 -3.89 2.61 13.69
N ARG A 187 -3.31 1.61 13.06
CA ARG A 187 -2.93 1.67 11.65
C ARG A 187 -3.20 0.35 10.95
N LEU A 188 -3.73 0.45 9.74
CA LEU A 188 -3.98 -0.69 8.86
C LEU A 188 -3.35 -0.43 7.50
N THR A 189 -2.71 -1.43 6.92
CA THR A 189 -2.19 -1.38 5.56
C THR A 189 -2.46 -2.71 4.89
N LEU A 190 -3.19 -2.68 3.77
CA LEU A 190 -3.49 -3.85 2.96
C LEU A 190 -2.97 -3.62 1.54
N SER A 191 -2.29 -4.60 0.98
CA SER A 191 -1.74 -4.52 -0.37
C SER A 191 -1.98 -5.82 -1.13
N ALA A 192 -2.50 -5.72 -2.35
CA ALA A 192 -2.42 -6.76 -3.36
C ALA A 192 -1.05 -6.65 -4.03
N THR A 193 -0.27 -7.73 -4.01
CA THR A 193 1.08 -7.80 -4.61
C THR A 193 1.08 -8.84 -5.74
N LYS A 194 2.14 -8.89 -6.54
CA LYS A 194 2.19 -9.75 -7.73
C LYS A 194 0.98 -9.53 -8.64
N VAL A 195 0.62 -8.28 -8.80
CA VAL A 195 -0.46 -7.86 -9.68
C VAL A 195 -0.06 -8.11 -11.13
N MET A 196 -0.98 -8.65 -11.93
CA MET A 196 -0.78 -8.95 -13.33
C MET A 196 -2.04 -8.65 -14.15
N PRO A 197 -1.93 -8.42 -15.48
CA PRO A 197 -3.08 -8.31 -16.35
C PRO A 197 -3.93 -9.58 -16.33
N LYS A 198 -5.27 -9.41 -16.36
CA LYS A 198 -6.20 -10.55 -16.37
C LYS A 198 -6.04 -11.45 -17.59
N GLU A 199 -5.66 -10.89 -18.73
CA GLU A 199 -5.50 -11.59 -20.01
C GLU A 199 -4.27 -12.50 -20.06
N GLY A 200 -3.34 -12.37 -19.09
CA GLY A 200 -2.14 -13.21 -18.96
C GLY A 200 -2.31 -14.40 -17.99
N GLN A 201 -3.53 -14.87 -17.75
CA GLN A 201 -3.77 -15.94 -16.77
C GLN A 201 -3.15 -17.27 -17.20
N VAL A 202 -2.42 -17.83 -16.26
CA VAL A 202 -1.83 -19.17 -16.34
C VAL A 202 -2.93 -20.22 -16.46
N TYR A 203 -2.68 -21.27 -17.24
CA TYR A 203 -3.55 -22.45 -17.33
C TYR A 203 -3.85 -22.99 -15.93
N GLN A 204 -5.14 -23.10 -15.62
CA GLN A 204 -5.61 -23.78 -14.43
C GLN A 204 -5.63 -25.28 -14.71
N GLN A 205 -4.94 -26.06 -13.89
CA GLN A 205 -5.09 -27.51 -13.91
C GLN A 205 -6.50 -27.83 -13.38
N LEU A 206 -7.31 -28.45 -14.23
CA LEU A 206 -8.65 -28.88 -13.87
C LEU A 206 -8.56 -30.14 -13.01
N ASP A 207 -9.33 -30.21 -11.94
CA ASP A 207 -9.54 -31.44 -11.18
C ASP A 207 -10.86 -32.14 -11.62
N LEU A 208 -10.96 -33.44 -11.32
CA LEU A 208 -12.08 -34.24 -11.75
C LEU A 208 -13.34 -34.11 -10.89
N PHE A 209 -13.27 -33.43 -9.77
CA PHE A 209 -14.32 -33.36 -8.77
C PHE A 209 -15.04 -32.00 -8.74
N THR A 210 -14.53 -31.01 -9.41
CA THR A 210 -15.10 -29.65 -9.43
C THR A 210 -16.05 -29.48 -10.63
N ASP A 211 -17.29 -29.06 -10.36
CA ASP A 211 -18.20 -28.63 -11.41
C ASP A 211 -17.80 -27.24 -11.95
N TYR A 212 -16.97 -27.26 -12.98
CA TYR A 212 -16.46 -26.04 -13.61
C TYR A 212 -17.53 -25.22 -14.32
N GLU A 213 -18.63 -25.84 -14.78
CA GLU A 213 -19.72 -25.08 -15.39
C GLU A 213 -20.50 -24.26 -14.36
N ALA A 214 -20.80 -24.86 -13.21
CA ALA A 214 -21.44 -24.17 -12.11
C ALA A 214 -20.54 -23.05 -11.57
N LEU A 215 -19.23 -23.33 -11.36
CA LEU A 215 -18.25 -22.34 -10.91
C LEU A 215 -18.16 -21.16 -11.87
N LYS A 216 -18.09 -21.42 -13.18
CA LYS A 216 -18.03 -20.39 -14.22
C LYS A 216 -19.27 -19.50 -14.22
N LYS A 217 -20.45 -20.10 -14.09
CA LYS A 217 -21.73 -19.36 -13.99
C LYS A 217 -21.76 -18.44 -12.76
N GLU A 218 -21.28 -18.92 -11.60
CA GLU A 218 -21.21 -18.13 -10.39
C GLU A 218 -20.22 -16.96 -10.55
N GLN A 219 -19.04 -17.20 -11.08
CA GLN A 219 -18.05 -16.18 -11.36
C GLN A 219 -18.55 -15.12 -12.35
N GLU A 220 -19.25 -15.52 -13.40
CA GLU A 220 -19.87 -14.58 -14.34
C GLU A 220 -20.97 -13.72 -13.69
N LYS A 221 -21.79 -14.33 -12.83
CA LYS A 221 -22.81 -13.60 -12.08
C LYS A 221 -22.18 -12.56 -11.14
N GLU A 222 -21.16 -12.96 -10.39
CA GLU A 222 -20.41 -12.06 -9.51
C GLU A 222 -19.77 -10.92 -10.31
N ARG A 223 -19.13 -11.23 -11.44
CA ARG A 223 -18.50 -10.24 -12.33
C ARG A 223 -19.50 -9.21 -12.86
N ARG A 224 -20.71 -9.66 -13.26
CA ARG A 224 -21.78 -8.75 -13.71
C ARG A 224 -22.23 -7.84 -12.58
N LEU A 225 -22.42 -8.38 -11.38
CA LEU A 225 -22.77 -7.61 -10.19
C LEU A 225 -21.70 -6.56 -9.86
N GLN A 226 -20.42 -6.98 -9.81
CA GLN A 226 -19.28 -6.08 -9.52
C GLN A 226 -19.18 -4.96 -10.55
N LYS A 227 -19.39 -5.26 -11.84
CA LYS A 227 -19.45 -4.26 -12.90
C LYS A 227 -20.57 -3.27 -12.69
N SER A 228 -21.80 -3.75 -12.43
CA SER A 228 -22.97 -2.89 -12.22
C SER A 228 -22.78 -1.96 -11.03
N ILE A 229 -22.20 -2.44 -9.92
CA ILE A 229 -21.88 -1.61 -8.75
C ILE A 229 -20.87 -0.51 -9.14
N LEU A 230 -19.82 -0.86 -9.89
CA LEU A 230 -18.85 0.12 -10.36
C LEU A 230 -19.46 1.19 -11.25
N ASP A 231 -20.31 0.79 -12.20
CA ASP A 231 -20.98 1.70 -13.12
C ASP A 231 -21.90 2.68 -12.35
N ILE A 232 -22.61 2.19 -11.34
CA ILE A 232 -23.43 3.04 -10.45
C ILE A 232 -22.54 4.00 -9.64
N LYS A 233 -21.45 3.49 -9.04
CA LYS A 233 -20.51 4.33 -8.27
C LYS A 233 -19.87 5.41 -9.14
N LYS A 234 -19.57 5.13 -10.40
CA LYS A 234 -19.05 6.12 -11.38
C LYS A 234 -20.06 7.20 -11.72
N LYS A 235 -21.31 6.81 -11.91
CA LYS A 235 -22.37 7.73 -12.33
C LYS A 235 -22.91 8.60 -11.20
N TYR A 236 -23.08 8.02 -10.01
CA TYR A 236 -23.77 8.64 -8.88
C TYR A 236 -22.89 8.92 -7.67
N GLY A 237 -21.58 8.64 -7.77
CA GLY A 237 -20.61 8.83 -6.70
C GLY A 237 -20.31 7.57 -5.89
N LYS A 238 -19.17 7.57 -5.22
CA LYS A 238 -18.64 6.40 -4.50
C LYS A 238 -19.55 5.87 -3.38
N ASN A 239 -20.41 6.72 -2.83
CA ASN A 239 -21.35 6.35 -1.77
C ASN A 239 -22.73 5.91 -2.28
N ALA A 240 -22.97 5.85 -3.60
CA ALA A 240 -24.27 5.49 -4.17
C ALA A 240 -24.68 4.04 -3.87
N VAL A 241 -23.70 3.14 -3.76
CA VAL A 241 -23.92 1.74 -3.35
C VAL A 241 -22.86 1.37 -2.34
N LEU A 242 -23.28 1.00 -1.14
CA LEU A 242 -22.42 0.55 -0.04
C LEU A 242 -22.95 -0.78 0.51
N ARG A 243 -22.05 -1.59 1.07
CA ARG A 243 -22.45 -2.80 1.82
C ARG A 243 -22.99 -2.41 3.19
N GLY A 244 -23.86 -3.26 3.77
CA GLY A 244 -24.37 -3.07 5.14
C GLY A 244 -23.24 -2.85 6.16
N LEU A 245 -22.11 -3.55 6.01
CA LEU A 245 -20.90 -3.39 6.82
C LEU A 245 -20.42 -1.93 6.92
N SER A 246 -20.58 -1.12 5.86
CA SER A 246 -20.15 0.29 5.85
C SER A 246 -21.05 1.23 6.65
N TYR A 247 -22.09 0.70 7.29
CA TYR A 247 -22.99 1.42 8.22
C TYR A 247 -22.77 1.00 9.67
N GLU A 248 -21.93 0.00 9.91
CA GLU A 248 -21.60 -0.43 11.27
C GLU A 248 -20.70 0.58 11.98
N GLU A 249 -20.69 0.51 13.32
CA GLU A 249 -19.82 1.35 14.14
C GLU A 249 -18.34 1.03 13.87
N GLY A 250 -17.57 2.04 13.51
CA GLY A 250 -16.16 1.90 13.14
C GLY A 250 -15.91 1.88 11.64
N ALA A 251 -16.95 1.75 10.79
CA ALA A 251 -16.79 1.85 9.35
C ALA A 251 -16.28 3.23 8.92
N THR A 252 -15.37 3.27 7.94
CA THR A 252 -14.69 4.50 7.51
C THR A 252 -14.98 4.88 6.06
N THR A 253 -15.47 3.96 5.23
CA THR A 253 -15.60 4.15 3.78
C THR A 253 -16.46 5.36 3.42
N ARG A 254 -17.60 5.58 4.09
CA ARG A 254 -18.49 6.71 3.80
C ARG A 254 -17.78 8.06 3.93
N THR A 255 -17.04 8.23 5.03
CA THR A 255 -16.28 9.46 5.29
C THR A 255 -15.09 9.59 4.35
N ARG A 256 -14.37 8.49 4.09
CA ARG A 256 -13.19 8.47 3.21
C ARG A 256 -13.51 8.78 1.75
N ASN A 257 -14.66 8.34 1.27
CA ASN A 257 -15.08 8.62 -0.10
C ASN A 257 -15.27 10.12 -0.39
N GLY A 258 -15.46 10.95 0.65
CA GLY A 258 -15.50 12.41 0.57
C GLY A 258 -14.17 13.10 0.87
N GLN A 259 -13.06 12.36 0.97
CA GLN A 259 -11.74 12.91 1.27
C GLN A 259 -10.84 12.93 0.02
N ILE A 260 -9.95 13.91 -0.05
CA ILE A 260 -8.90 14.00 -1.06
C ILE A 260 -7.56 13.81 -0.33
N GLY A 261 -6.79 12.76 -0.70
CA GLY A 261 -5.50 12.47 -0.08
C GLY A 261 -5.55 12.21 1.43
N GLY A 262 -6.72 11.76 1.97
CA GLY A 262 -6.91 11.50 3.39
C GLY A 262 -7.35 12.72 4.21
N HIS A 263 -7.57 13.85 3.59
CA HIS A 263 -8.07 15.08 4.20
C HIS A 263 -9.48 15.42 3.70
N LYS A 264 -10.28 16.09 4.53
CA LYS A 264 -11.55 16.63 4.06
C LYS A 264 -11.26 17.70 2.99
N ALA A 265 -11.98 17.60 1.88
CA ALA A 265 -11.98 18.60 0.82
C ALA A 265 -12.66 19.89 1.31
#